data_acdf1a7051a05e891e605b703029b376
#
_entry.id   acdf1a7051a05e891e605b703029b376
#
_cell.length_a   1.000
_cell.length_b   1.000
_cell.length_c   1.000
_cell.angle_alpha   90.00
_cell.angle_beta   90.00
_cell.angle_gamma   90.00
#
_symmetry.space_group_name_H-M   'P 1'
#
loop_
_entity.id
_entity.type
_entity.pdbx_description
1 polymer ?
#
loop_
_entity_poly.entity_id
_entity_poly.type
_entity_poly.pdbx_seq_one_letter_code
_entity_poly.pdbx_strand_id
1 'polypeptide(L)'
;MQSRNAGQFEPAGTLDYFRKAIEIIKLNRLTMAQVAGDLNALRFGVAATAIGGALAFIPGKSLAGVFIGALFSILALFLFSGFIHLFCGYSKGKDEYIGFARIIGLTGILDWTVIIPLVGLVVTIWSVVIAIVATQVVYQSTGTRATFAVLISAVVLWTIALSLFFGPLSFLFDIPNH
;
A
#
# COMPACT_ATOMS: atom_id res chain seq x y z
N MET A 1 22.11 -10.02 40.10
CA MET A 1 21.81 -10.76 38.85
C MET A 1 20.32 -10.58 38.57
N GLN A 2 19.98 -9.55 37.79
CA GLN A 2 18.60 -9.35 37.34
C GLN A 2 18.44 -10.10 36.01
N SER A 3 17.61 -11.13 36.02
CA SER A 3 17.17 -11.83 34.83
C SER A 3 16.41 -10.84 33.94
N ARG A 4 17.02 -10.40 32.83
CA ARG A 4 16.30 -9.74 31.74
C ARG A 4 15.24 -10.73 31.27
N ASN A 5 14.01 -10.47 31.64
CA ASN A 5 12.87 -11.08 30.97
C ASN A 5 13.02 -10.75 29.47
N ALA A 6 13.46 -11.72 28.68
CA ALA A 6 13.30 -11.72 27.26
C ALA A 6 11.79 -11.60 27.03
N GLY A 7 11.34 -10.39 26.65
CA GLY A 7 9.94 -10.13 26.40
C GLY A 7 9.44 -11.18 25.40
N GLN A 8 8.52 -11.98 25.87
CA GLN A 8 7.76 -12.90 25.03
C GLN A 8 7.15 -12.02 23.94
N PHE A 9 7.65 -12.18 22.71
CA PHE A 9 6.97 -11.66 21.52
C PHE A 9 5.66 -12.45 21.42
N GLU A 10 4.62 -11.98 22.12
CA GLU A 10 3.28 -12.43 21.77
C GLU A 10 3.06 -12.04 20.30
N PRO A 11 2.63 -12.97 19.46
CA PRO A 11 2.32 -12.64 18.08
C PRO A 11 1.23 -11.59 18.10
N ALA A 12 1.55 -10.38 17.58
CA ALA A 12 0.61 -9.27 17.53
C ALA A 12 -0.69 -9.76 16.88
N GLY A 13 -1.80 -9.66 17.61
CA GLY A 13 -3.10 -10.11 17.11
C GLY A 13 -3.58 -9.23 15.95
N THR A 14 -4.53 -9.72 15.16
CA THR A 14 -5.11 -8.96 14.03
C THR A 14 -5.57 -7.55 14.43
N LEU A 15 -6.09 -7.38 15.64
CA LEU A 15 -6.50 -6.09 16.19
C LEU A 15 -5.33 -5.12 16.39
N ASP A 16 -4.13 -5.61 16.70
CA ASP A 16 -2.95 -4.78 16.84
C ASP A 16 -2.53 -4.18 15.49
N TYR A 17 -2.56 -4.95 14.41
CA TYR A 17 -2.27 -4.45 13.07
C TYR A 17 -3.32 -3.45 12.59
N PHE A 18 -4.58 -3.65 12.94
CA PHE A 18 -5.62 -2.67 12.64
C PHE A 18 -5.38 -1.35 13.39
N ARG A 19 -5.00 -1.41 14.66
CA ARG A 19 -4.62 -0.25 15.46
C ARG A 19 -3.38 0.45 14.89
N LYS A 20 -2.36 -0.31 14.49
CA LYS A 20 -1.17 0.22 13.79
C LYS A 20 -1.53 0.90 12.46
N ALA A 21 -2.45 0.33 11.68
CA ALA A 21 -2.93 0.97 10.45
C ALA A 21 -3.56 2.35 10.73
N ILE A 22 -4.40 2.46 11.76
CA ILE A 22 -4.97 3.77 12.16
C ILE A 22 -3.89 4.76 12.55
N GLU A 23 -2.87 4.34 13.30
CA GLU A 23 -1.76 5.22 13.69
C GLU A 23 -0.91 5.64 12.48
N ILE A 24 -0.72 4.77 11.49
CA ILE A 24 -0.06 5.13 10.22
C ILE A 24 -0.88 6.18 9.46
N ILE A 25 -2.21 6.03 9.42
CA ILE A 25 -3.13 7.00 8.80
C ILE A 25 -3.03 8.36 9.48
N LYS A 26 -2.76 8.40 10.79
CA LYS A 26 -2.48 9.63 11.55
C LYS A 26 -1.05 10.15 11.38
N LEU A 27 -0.25 9.55 10.48
CA LEU A 27 1.15 9.93 10.21
C LEU A 27 2.10 9.72 11.41
N ASN A 28 1.82 8.75 12.27
CA ASN A 28 2.70 8.42 13.39
C ASN A 28 3.98 7.74 12.89
N ARG A 29 5.07 8.51 12.83
CA ARG A 29 6.37 8.08 12.32
C ARG A 29 6.98 6.94 13.13
N LEU A 30 6.76 6.90 14.44
CA LEU A 30 7.26 5.84 15.31
C LEU A 30 6.60 4.50 14.95
N THR A 31 5.28 4.50 14.81
CA THR A 31 4.53 3.32 14.39
C THR A 31 4.94 2.86 12.99
N MET A 32 5.16 3.80 12.05
CA MET A 32 5.67 3.47 10.71
C MET A 32 7.03 2.76 10.79
N ALA A 33 7.96 3.26 11.60
CA ALA A 33 9.28 2.63 11.79
C ALA A 33 9.17 1.22 12.42
N GLN A 34 8.28 1.04 13.40
CA GLN A 34 8.01 -0.26 14.01
C GLN A 34 7.44 -1.26 13.00
N VAL A 35 6.47 -0.84 12.20
CA VAL A 35 5.84 -1.68 11.18
C VAL A 35 6.82 -2.02 10.06
N ALA A 36 7.70 -1.10 9.66
CA ALA A 36 8.74 -1.37 8.68
C ALA A 36 9.66 -2.54 9.10
N GLY A 37 9.96 -2.66 10.40
CA GLY A 37 10.77 -3.74 10.95
C GLY A 37 10.01 -5.04 11.27
N ASP A 38 8.68 -5.03 11.28
CA ASP A 38 7.85 -6.16 11.69
C ASP A 38 7.62 -7.15 10.53
N LEU A 39 8.26 -8.33 10.61
CA LEU A 39 8.21 -9.35 9.55
C LEU A 39 6.77 -9.84 9.27
N ASN A 40 5.89 -9.84 10.25
CA ASN A 40 4.52 -10.31 10.10
C ASN A 40 3.60 -9.25 9.46
N ALA A 41 3.96 -7.96 9.55
CA ALA A 41 3.15 -6.86 9.02
C ALA A 41 2.89 -6.98 7.52
N LEU A 42 3.81 -7.59 6.74
CA LEU A 42 3.63 -7.76 5.30
C LEU A 42 2.40 -8.62 4.97
N ARG A 43 2.18 -9.72 5.70
CA ARG A 43 1.04 -10.63 5.47
C ARG A 43 -0.28 -9.91 5.69
N PHE A 44 -0.36 -9.13 6.77
CA PHE A 44 -1.54 -8.31 7.07
C PHE A 44 -1.72 -7.17 6.05
N GLY A 45 -0.63 -6.53 5.65
CA GLY A 45 -0.65 -5.49 4.63
C GLY A 45 -1.15 -6.00 3.29
N VAL A 46 -0.63 -7.13 2.81
CA VAL A 46 -1.07 -7.77 1.57
C VAL A 46 -2.54 -8.16 1.66
N ALA A 47 -2.98 -8.75 2.79
CA ALA A 47 -4.39 -9.09 2.99
C ALA A 47 -5.29 -7.85 2.99
N ALA A 48 -4.89 -6.78 3.68
CA ALA A 48 -5.64 -5.52 3.72
C ALA A 48 -5.78 -4.90 2.33
N THR A 49 -4.68 -4.85 1.56
CA THR A 49 -4.65 -4.35 0.17
C THR A 49 -5.53 -5.22 -0.75
N ALA A 50 -5.46 -6.55 -0.62
CA ALA A 50 -6.29 -7.47 -1.40
C ALA A 50 -7.78 -7.26 -1.13
N ILE A 51 -8.16 -7.14 0.15
CA ILE A 51 -9.55 -6.88 0.56
C ILE A 51 -10.00 -5.51 0.04
N GLY A 52 -9.20 -4.46 0.22
CA GLY A 52 -9.51 -3.12 -0.29
C GLY A 52 -9.74 -3.11 -1.78
N GLY A 53 -8.84 -3.73 -2.56
CA GLY A 53 -8.97 -3.87 -4.01
C GLY A 53 -10.16 -4.71 -4.44
N ALA A 54 -10.43 -5.82 -3.76
CA ALA A 54 -11.62 -6.63 -4.01
C ALA A 54 -12.91 -5.83 -3.81
N LEU A 55 -13.01 -5.10 -2.70
CA LEU A 55 -14.17 -4.27 -2.38
C LEU A 55 -14.38 -3.14 -3.39
N ALA A 56 -13.31 -2.52 -3.89
CA ALA A 56 -13.39 -1.46 -4.90
C ALA A 56 -14.02 -1.93 -6.22
N PHE A 57 -13.96 -3.22 -6.54
CA PHE A 57 -14.53 -3.81 -7.77
C PHE A 57 -15.92 -4.44 -7.59
N ILE A 58 -16.48 -4.47 -6.37
CA ILE A 58 -17.84 -4.99 -6.12
C ILE A 58 -18.92 -4.28 -6.97
N PRO A 59 -18.88 -2.95 -7.18
CA PRO A 59 -19.92 -2.29 -7.99
C PRO A 59 -20.05 -2.84 -9.43
N GLY A 60 -18.98 -3.43 -9.97
CA GLY A 60 -18.99 -4.10 -11.28
C GLY A 60 -19.77 -5.42 -11.34
N LYS A 61 -20.28 -5.92 -10.20
CA LYS A 61 -21.16 -7.13 -10.06
C LYS A 61 -20.58 -8.43 -10.63
N SER A 62 -19.28 -8.49 -10.90
CA SER A 62 -18.60 -9.67 -11.45
C SER A 62 -17.67 -10.28 -10.40
N LEU A 63 -17.83 -11.57 -10.11
CA LEU A 63 -16.90 -12.31 -9.25
C LEU A 63 -15.47 -12.25 -9.82
N ALA A 64 -15.32 -12.36 -11.13
CA ALA A 64 -14.03 -12.23 -11.79
C ALA A 64 -13.41 -10.86 -11.54
N GLY A 65 -14.20 -9.78 -11.61
CA GLY A 65 -13.76 -8.41 -11.31
C GLY A 65 -13.24 -8.27 -9.88
N VAL A 66 -13.87 -8.88 -8.90
CA VAL A 66 -13.43 -8.87 -7.49
C VAL A 66 -12.05 -9.53 -7.34
N PHE A 67 -11.84 -10.70 -7.97
CA PHE A 67 -10.54 -11.37 -7.96
C PHE A 67 -9.46 -10.57 -8.70
N ILE A 68 -9.80 -10.03 -9.87
CA ILE A 68 -8.89 -9.17 -10.65
C ILE A 68 -8.52 -7.93 -9.83
N GLY A 69 -9.48 -7.29 -9.16
CA GLY A 69 -9.25 -6.14 -8.30
C GLY A 69 -8.28 -6.45 -7.16
N ALA A 70 -8.46 -7.57 -6.47
CA ALA A 70 -7.56 -8.01 -5.41
C ALA A 70 -6.12 -8.24 -5.93
N LEU A 71 -5.98 -8.98 -7.04
CA LEU A 71 -4.66 -9.26 -7.64
C LEU A 71 -3.99 -7.98 -8.14
N PHE A 72 -4.75 -7.10 -8.80
CA PHE A 72 -4.24 -5.84 -9.31
C PHE A 72 -3.75 -4.93 -8.19
N SER A 73 -4.48 -4.85 -7.08
CA SER A 73 -4.08 -4.04 -5.91
C SER A 73 -2.80 -4.57 -5.25
N ILE A 74 -2.65 -5.90 -5.13
CA ILE A 74 -1.41 -6.50 -4.63
C ILE A 74 -0.24 -6.18 -5.59
N LEU A 75 -0.45 -6.35 -6.89
CA LEU A 75 0.57 -6.03 -7.89
C LEU A 75 0.95 -4.55 -7.83
N ALA A 76 -0.04 -3.66 -7.75
CA ALA A 76 0.16 -2.21 -7.63
C ALA A 76 0.97 -1.85 -6.37
N LEU A 77 0.69 -2.49 -5.22
CA LEU A 77 1.45 -2.30 -3.98
C LEU A 77 2.94 -2.58 -4.19
N PHE A 78 3.27 -3.74 -4.78
CA PHE A 78 4.66 -4.12 -4.99
C PHE A 78 5.35 -3.29 -6.08
N LEU A 79 4.65 -2.96 -7.17
CA LEU A 79 5.18 -2.08 -8.21
C LEU A 79 5.45 -0.67 -7.66
N PHE A 80 4.50 -0.09 -6.93
CA PHE A 80 4.67 1.21 -6.31
C PHE A 80 5.86 1.23 -5.34
N SER A 81 5.95 0.21 -4.48
CA SER A 81 7.09 0.05 -3.58
C SER A 81 8.40 -0.10 -4.33
N GLY A 82 8.41 -0.80 -5.47
CA GLY A 82 9.56 -0.97 -6.35
C GLY A 82 10.03 0.34 -6.97
N PHE A 83 9.10 1.17 -7.48
CA PHE A 83 9.44 2.48 -8.01
C PHE A 83 10.00 3.42 -6.93
N ILE A 84 9.39 3.45 -5.74
CA ILE A 84 9.93 4.22 -4.61
C ILE A 84 11.33 3.74 -4.25
N HIS A 85 11.54 2.43 -4.20
CA HIS A 85 12.86 1.85 -3.93
C HIS A 85 13.89 2.25 -5.00
N LEU A 86 13.50 2.25 -6.26
CA LEU A 86 14.36 2.67 -7.37
C LEU A 86 14.79 4.14 -7.22
N PHE A 87 13.88 5.04 -6.86
CA PHE A 87 14.17 6.48 -6.77
C PHE A 87 14.84 6.90 -5.46
N CYS A 88 14.54 6.22 -4.34
CA CYS A 88 15.04 6.59 -3.03
C CYS A 88 16.05 5.60 -2.44
N GLY A 89 15.99 4.34 -2.84
CA GLY A 89 16.65 3.26 -2.12
C GLY A 89 17.59 2.39 -2.94
N TYR A 90 17.94 2.73 -4.17
CA TYR A 90 18.74 1.86 -5.03
C TYR A 90 20.07 1.41 -4.40
N SER A 91 20.67 2.24 -3.54
CA SER A 91 21.88 1.90 -2.77
C SER A 91 21.60 1.27 -1.41
N LYS A 92 20.33 1.13 -1.02
CA LYS A 92 19.88 0.55 0.24
C LYS A 92 19.40 -0.88 0.01
N GLY A 93 19.29 -1.66 1.07
CA GLY A 93 19.02 -3.08 0.95
C GLY A 93 17.55 -3.43 0.64
N LYS A 94 17.31 -4.74 0.54
CA LYS A 94 15.97 -5.31 0.33
C LYS A 94 15.01 -5.02 1.49
N ASP A 95 15.55 -4.77 2.68
CA ASP A 95 14.75 -4.58 3.89
C ASP A 95 13.94 -3.28 3.84
N GLU A 96 14.48 -2.21 3.25
CA GLU A 96 13.75 -0.95 3.07
C GLU A 96 12.61 -1.09 2.06
N TYR A 97 12.82 -1.83 0.96
CA TYR A 97 11.74 -2.13 0.00
C TYR A 97 10.56 -2.82 0.67
N ILE A 98 10.86 -3.90 1.40
CA ILE A 98 9.82 -4.67 2.11
C ILE A 98 9.23 -3.85 3.27
N GLY A 99 10.04 -3.07 3.99
CA GLY A 99 9.59 -2.18 5.06
C GLY A 99 8.58 -1.15 4.55
N PHE A 100 8.83 -0.55 3.40
CA PHE A 100 7.89 0.37 2.76
C PHE A 100 6.59 -0.34 2.34
N ALA A 101 6.69 -1.52 1.71
CA ALA A 101 5.54 -2.32 1.31
C ALA A 101 4.66 -2.73 2.51
N ARG A 102 5.25 -2.99 3.69
CA ARG A 102 4.52 -3.28 4.94
C ARG A 102 3.67 -2.09 5.38
N ILE A 103 4.26 -0.88 5.36
CA ILE A 103 3.54 0.34 5.78
C ILE A 103 2.39 0.62 4.83
N ILE A 104 2.67 0.69 3.52
CA ILE A 104 1.66 1.03 2.51
C ILE A 104 0.59 -0.07 2.41
N GLY A 105 0.98 -1.34 2.52
CA GLY A 105 0.03 -2.45 2.51
C GLY A 105 -1.00 -2.35 3.63
N LEU A 106 -0.61 -1.97 4.86
CA LEU A 106 -1.57 -1.77 5.95
C LEU A 106 -2.56 -0.63 5.69
N THR A 107 -2.17 0.39 4.92
CA THR A 107 -3.08 1.47 4.54
C THR A 107 -4.05 1.08 3.42
N GLY A 108 -3.82 -0.03 2.74
CA GLY A 108 -4.70 -0.58 1.69
C GLY A 108 -6.13 -0.85 2.17
N ILE A 109 -6.35 -0.90 3.48
CA ILE A 109 -7.72 -0.92 4.04
C ILE A 109 -8.54 0.31 3.65
N LEU A 110 -7.91 1.41 3.24
CA LEU A 110 -8.58 2.61 2.78
C LEU A 110 -9.05 2.52 1.32
N ASP A 111 -8.56 1.58 0.54
CA ASP A 111 -8.78 1.51 -0.91
C ASP A 111 -10.26 1.33 -1.28
N TRP A 112 -11.06 0.68 -0.40
CA TRP A 112 -12.50 0.54 -0.62
C TRP A 112 -13.26 1.87 -0.64
N THR A 113 -12.72 2.92 -0.03
CA THR A 113 -13.36 4.24 0.03
C THR A 113 -13.43 4.94 -1.32
N VAL A 114 -12.63 4.47 -2.30
CA VAL A 114 -12.62 4.99 -3.69
C VAL A 114 -14.01 4.84 -4.35
N ILE A 115 -14.86 3.92 -3.88
CA ILE A 115 -16.23 3.76 -4.33
C ILE A 115 -17.07 5.03 -4.11
N ILE A 116 -16.72 5.83 -3.08
CA ILE A 116 -17.42 7.08 -2.75
C ILE A 116 -16.62 8.24 -3.35
N PRO A 117 -17.09 8.90 -4.46
CA PRO A 117 -16.24 9.77 -5.27
C PRO A 117 -15.51 10.88 -4.49
N LEU A 118 -16.23 11.62 -3.64
CA LEU A 118 -15.62 12.71 -2.86
C LEU A 118 -14.70 12.18 -1.76
N VAL A 119 -15.10 11.11 -1.07
CA VAL A 119 -14.28 10.48 -0.03
C VAL A 119 -13.04 9.86 -0.65
N GLY A 120 -13.21 9.15 -1.78
CA GLY A 120 -12.10 8.55 -2.53
C GLY A 120 -11.05 9.58 -2.95
N LEU A 121 -11.47 10.76 -3.43
CA LEU A 121 -10.53 11.83 -3.79
C LEU A 121 -9.70 12.29 -2.57
N VAL A 122 -10.36 12.56 -1.44
CA VAL A 122 -9.68 12.98 -0.21
C VAL A 122 -8.72 11.90 0.28
N VAL A 123 -9.17 10.64 0.29
CA VAL A 123 -8.34 9.51 0.71
C VAL A 123 -7.16 9.29 -0.23
N THR A 124 -7.34 9.45 -1.54
CA THR A 124 -6.24 9.37 -2.52
C THR A 124 -5.17 10.41 -2.23
N ILE A 125 -5.55 11.67 -2.02
CA ILE A 125 -4.61 12.74 -1.66
C ILE A 125 -3.90 12.40 -0.35
N TRP A 126 -4.66 11.92 0.66
CA TRP A 126 -4.10 11.56 1.95
C TRP A 126 -3.13 10.37 1.86
N SER A 127 -3.43 9.38 1.02
CA SER A 127 -2.54 8.24 0.76
C SER A 127 -1.20 8.68 0.17
N VAL A 128 -1.18 9.71 -0.69
CA VAL A 128 0.06 10.32 -1.18
C VAL A 128 0.86 10.93 -0.04
N VAL A 129 0.21 11.63 0.90
CA VAL A 129 0.88 12.20 2.09
C VAL A 129 1.47 11.09 2.96
N ILE A 130 0.71 10.02 3.22
CA ILE A 130 1.18 8.85 3.96
C ILE A 130 2.42 8.24 3.26
N ALA A 131 2.37 8.06 1.94
CA ALA A 131 3.48 7.49 1.18
C ALA A 131 4.74 8.38 1.25
N ILE A 132 4.61 9.71 1.21
CA ILE A 132 5.73 10.64 1.38
C ILE A 132 6.36 10.49 2.77
N VAL A 133 5.54 10.47 3.83
CA VAL A 133 6.05 10.31 5.20
C VAL A 133 6.67 8.92 5.41
N ALA A 134 6.05 7.86 4.89
CA ALA A 134 6.60 6.50 4.93
C ALA A 134 7.96 6.42 4.22
N THR A 135 8.08 7.09 3.05
CA THR A 135 9.36 7.17 2.31
C THR A 135 10.44 7.87 3.14
N GLN A 136 10.10 8.97 3.82
CA GLN A 136 11.04 9.65 4.70
C GLN A 136 11.50 8.75 5.86
N VAL A 137 10.57 8.02 6.47
CA VAL A 137 10.87 7.15 7.61
C VAL A 137 11.74 5.95 7.20
N VAL A 138 11.37 5.26 6.13
CA VAL A 138 12.05 4.03 5.69
C VAL A 138 13.39 4.32 5.05
N TYR A 139 13.42 5.28 4.11
CA TYR A 139 14.63 5.59 3.34
C TYR A 139 15.47 6.71 3.95
N GLN A 140 15.05 7.29 5.09
CA GLN A 140 15.72 8.43 5.74
C GLN A 140 16.02 9.55 4.74
N SER A 141 15.09 9.78 3.80
CA SER A 141 15.24 10.73 2.72
C SER A 141 14.72 12.12 3.12
N THR A 142 15.21 13.16 2.45
CA THR A 142 14.67 14.50 2.61
C THR A 142 13.22 14.58 2.11
N GLY A 143 12.43 15.49 2.65
CA GLY A 143 11.03 15.68 2.25
C GLY A 143 10.88 15.89 0.75
N THR A 144 11.72 16.74 0.16
CA THR A 144 11.73 17.03 -1.27
C THR A 144 11.96 15.76 -2.11
N ARG A 145 12.99 14.98 -1.79
CA ARG A 145 13.30 13.73 -2.51
C ARG A 145 12.17 12.70 -2.38
N ALA A 146 11.60 12.55 -1.17
CA ALA A 146 10.47 11.67 -0.94
C ALA A 146 9.24 12.09 -1.77
N THR A 147 8.92 13.40 -1.80
CA THR A 147 7.80 13.93 -2.57
C THR A 147 7.97 13.65 -4.07
N PHE A 148 9.13 13.96 -4.65
CA PHE A 148 9.39 13.67 -6.06
C PHE A 148 9.31 12.17 -6.37
N ALA A 149 9.91 11.33 -5.55
CA ALA A 149 9.86 9.88 -5.74
C ALA A 149 8.41 9.36 -5.73
N VAL A 150 7.59 9.79 -4.77
CA VAL A 150 6.19 9.37 -4.66
C VAL A 150 5.37 9.87 -5.84
N LEU A 151 5.48 11.15 -6.21
CA LEU A 151 4.71 11.71 -7.32
C LEU A 151 5.07 11.07 -8.65
N ILE A 152 6.36 10.90 -8.95
CA ILE A 152 6.81 10.23 -10.19
C ILE A 152 6.32 8.79 -10.20
N SER A 153 6.47 8.04 -9.10
CA SER A 153 6.00 6.65 -8.99
C SER A 153 4.49 6.54 -9.20
N ALA A 154 3.71 7.47 -8.63
CA ALA A 154 2.27 7.51 -8.80
C ALA A 154 1.88 7.78 -10.27
N VAL A 155 2.52 8.75 -10.92
CA VAL A 155 2.27 9.07 -12.35
C VAL A 155 2.61 7.87 -13.23
N VAL A 156 3.77 7.23 -13.02
CA VAL A 156 4.16 6.04 -13.77
C VAL A 156 3.15 4.91 -13.59
N LEU A 157 2.76 4.63 -12.34
CA LEU A 157 1.79 3.57 -12.04
C LEU A 157 0.42 3.87 -12.67
N TRP A 158 -0.06 5.13 -12.60
CA TRP A 158 -1.29 5.57 -13.25
C TRP A 158 -1.22 5.41 -14.77
N THR A 159 -0.10 5.79 -15.39
CA THR A 159 0.10 5.64 -16.84
C THR A 159 0.05 4.16 -17.25
N ILE A 160 0.69 3.28 -16.49
CA ILE A 160 0.62 1.84 -16.71
C ILE A 160 -0.82 1.33 -16.56
N ALA A 161 -1.51 1.72 -15.49
CA ALA A 161 -2.90 1.32 -15.25
C ALA A 161 -3.82 1.77 -16.40
N LEU A 162 -3.75 3.04 -16.81
CA LEU A 162 -4.54 3.54 -17.93
C LEU A 162 -4.22 2.81 -19.24
N SER A 163 -2.94 2.53 -19.53
CA SER A 163 -2.54 1.80 -20.72
C SER A 163 -3.10 0.37 -20.74
N LEU A 164 -3.21 -0.28 -19.58
CA LEU A 164 -3.81 -1.59 -19.46
C LEU A 164 -5.34 -1.56 -19.61
N PHE A 165 -6.02 -0.53 -19.04
CA PHE A 165 -7.48 -0.41 -19.14
C PHE A 165 -7.97 0.04 -20.52
N PHE A 166 -7.27 0.97 -21.17
CA PHE A 166 -7.66 1.51 -22.47
C PHE A 166 -6.88 0.90 -23.64
N GLY A 167 -5.90 0.04 -23.36
CA GLY A 167 -5.07 -0.66 -24.34
C GLY A 167 -5.58 -2.07 -24.66
N PRO A 168 -4.64 -3.00 -24.94
CA PRO A 168 -4.98 -4.34 -25.46
C PRO A 168 -5.86 -5.21 -24.54
N LEU A 169 -6.01 -4.85 -23.25
CA LEU A 169 -6.88 -5.59 -22.34
C LEU A 169 -8.32 -5.07 -22.29
N SER A 170 -8.64 -3.96 -22.96
CA SER A 170 -10.02 -3.43 -22.99
C SER A 170 -11.02 -4.46 -23.57
N PHE A 171 -10.60 -5.31 -24.52
CA PHE A 171 -11.44 -6.37 -25.07
C PHE A 171 -11.86 -7.43 -24.04
N LEU A 172 -11.11 -7.61 -22.94
CA LEU A 172 -11.46 -8.55 -21.87
C LEU A 172 -12.61 -8.03 -20.98
N PHE A 173 -12.85 -6.73 -21.01
CA PHE A 173 -13.89 -6.06 -20.24
C PHE A 173 -15.14 -5.74 -21.10
N ASP A 174 -15.01 -5.86 -22.42
CA ASP A 174 -16.09 -5.68 -23.37
C ASP A 174 -16.88 -7.00 -23.51
N ILE A 175 -17.55 -7.40 -22.40
CA ILE A 175 -18.46 -8.54 -22.42
C ILE A 175 -19.75 -8.02 -23.04
N PRO A 176 -20.11 -8.51 -24.28
CA PRO A 176 -21.37 -8.11 -24.87
C PRO A 176 -22.52 -8.56 -23.97
N ASN A 177 -23.30 -7.62 -23.50
CA ASN A 177 -24.57 -7.89 -22.82
C ASN A 177 -25.54 -8.43 -23.87
N HIS A 178 -25.58 -9.76 -24.03
CA HIS A 178 -26.64 -10.47 -24.71
C HIS A 178 -27.76 -10.83 -23.74
#